data_54750ec9b6dfa91a235ca2abb5029cf3
#
_entry.id   54750ec9b6dfa91a235ca2abb5029cf3
#
_cell.length_a   1.000
_cell.length_b   1.000
_cell.length_c   1.000
_cell.angle_alpha   90.00
_cell.angle_beta   90.00
_cell.angle_gamma   90.00
#
_symmetry.space_group_name_H-M   'P 1'
#
loop_
_entity.id
_entity.type
_entity.pdbx_description
1 polymer ?
#
loop_
_entity_poly.entity_id
_entity_poly.type
_entity_poly.pdbx_seq_one_letter_code
_entity_poly.pdbx_strand_id
1 'polypeptide(L)'
;MDSVANAFVRSEEIHAEGLTGTWTKDHNSLSCCSEYGYSAALAQKIPEQCCIRATLKYTGEPSRFGLALQVDEKFDFGYYLMFEPEFNRIQFRSGLRMYEQGGQMFPYAVEMERPLTLETDKEYELALYIQDTIAVLYVNNDVAFGFRMYNYQGRSLGFFVSEGNLEVKDAVIMTE
;
A
#
# COMPACT_ATOMS: atom_id res chain seq x y z
N MET A 1 -14.63 13.42 13.61
CA MET A 1 -13.46 12.56 13.28
C MET A 1 -12.75 12.02 14.52
N ASP A 2 -12.81 12.71 15.66
CA ASP A 2 -12.06 12.33 16.87
C ASP A 2 -12.52 11.01 17.53
N SER A 3 -13.74 10.54 17.28
CA SER A 3 -14.27 9.35 17.94
C SER A 3 -13.70 8.02 17.38
N VAL A 4 -13.29 7.99 16.13
CA VAL A 4 -12.71 6.77 15.52
C VAL A 4 -11.21 6.67 15.82
N ALA A 5 -10.51 7.81 15.91
CA ALA A 5 -9.10 7.83 16.25
C ALA A 5 -8.82 7.38 17.69
N ASN A 6 -9.77 7.53 18.60
CA ASN A 6 -9.64 7.14 20.02
C ASN A 6 -9.90 5.65 20.27
N ALA A 7 -10.35 4.89 19.27
CA ALA A 7 -10.60 3.46 19.41
C ALA A 7 -9.32 2.62 19.29
N PHE A 8 -8.27 3.15 18.67
CA PHE A 8 -7.02 2.43 18.45
C PHE A 8 -5.94 2.89 19.44
N VAL A 9 -5.67 2.07 20.45
CA VAL A 9 -4.78 2.41 21.58
C VAL A 9 -3.42 1.72 21.51
N ARG A 10 -3.33 0.60 20.80
CA ARG A 10 -2.07 -0.15 20.64
C ARG A 10 -1.49 0.17 19.29
N SER A 11 -0.20 0.53 19.24
CA SER A 11 0.53 0.81 18.01
C SER A 11 1.72 -0.12 17.90
N GLU A 12 1.85 -0.80 16.78
CA GLU A 12 2.95 -1.69 16.44
C GLU A 12 3.61 -1.19 15.15
N GLU A 13 4.94 -1.11 15.16
CA GLU A 13 5.72 -0.76 13.97
C GLU A 13 5.55 -1.82 12.90
N ILE A 14 5.40 -1.39 11.65
CA ILE A 14 5.33 -2.30 10.50
C ILE A 14 6.76 -2.72 10.12
N HIS A 15 7.01 -4.01 10.23
CA HIS A 15 8.26 -4.63 9.81
C HIS A 15 8.05 -5.30 8.47
N ALA A 16 8.59 -4.71 7.40
CA ALA A 16 8.54 -5.30 6.07
C ALA A 16 9.92 -5.79 5.63
N GLU A 17 9.93 -6.90 4.90
CA GLU A 17 11.12 -7.50 4.30
C GLU A 17 10.97 -7.53 2.78
N GLY A 18 12.07 -7.24 2.09
CA GLY A 18 12.10 -7.28 0.62
C GLY A 18 11.82 -8.69 0.09
N LEU A 19 10.81 -8.81 -0.76
CA LEU A 19 10.47 -10.03 -1.47
C LEU A 19 11.12 -10.04 -2.85
N THR A 20 11.02 -8.94 -3.57
CA THR A 20 11.67 -8.69 -4.86
C THR A 20 12.28 -7.29 -4.87
N GLY A 21 13.36 -7.10 -5.60
CA GLY A 21 14.11 -5.84 -5.63
C GLY A 21 15.02 -5.67 -4.41
N THR A 22 15.67 -4.52 -4.32
CA THR A 22 16.57 -4.18 -3.23
C THR A 22 15.93 -3.16 -2.32
N TRP A 23 15.61 -3.59 -1.11
CA TRP A 23 15.03 -2.76 -0.07
C TRP A 23 16.06 -2.43 1.00
N THR A 24 16.12 -1.17 1.39
CA THR A 24 17.00 -0.67 2.45
C THR A 24 16.14 -0.19 3.62
N LYS A 25 16.47 -0.66 4.80
CA LYS A 25 15.82 -0.24 6.06
C LYS A 25 16.73 0.72 6.82
N ASP A 26 16.20 1.85 7.24
CA ASP A 26 16.88 2.82 8.10
C ASP A 26 15.90 3.33 9.17
N HIS A 27 16.20 3.08 10.45
CA HIS A 27 15.37 3.41 11.62
C HIS A 27 13.87 3.10 11.37
N ASN A 28 13.08 4.12 11.09
CA ASN A 28 11.64 4.08 10.85
C ASN A 28 11.26 4.22 9.36
N SER A 29 12.21 4.05 8.46
CA SER A 29 11.98 4.11 7.01
C SER A 29 12.38 2.83 6.30
N LEU A 30 11.66 2.53 5.22
CA LEU A 30 11.93 1.46 4.28
C LEU A 30 11.95 2.07 2.87
N SER A 31 13.02 1.90 2.13
CA SER A 31 13.16 2.47 0.80
C SER A 31 13.58 1.45 -0.25
N CYS A 32 13.15 1.66 -1.47
CA CYS A 32 13.49 0.85 -2.63
C CYS A 32 13.72 1.72 -3.86
N CYS A 33 14.72 1.35 -4.64
CA CYS A 33 14.92 1.85 -6.00
C CYS A 33 14.65 0.69 -6.97
N SER A 34 13.63 0.84 -7.80
CA SER A 34 13.27 -0.12 -8.85
C SER A 34 13.65 0.45 -10.21
N GLU A 35 14.73 -0.05 -10.79
CA GLU A 35 15.18 0.41 -12.11
C GLU A 35 14.32 -0.16 -13.24
N TYR A 36 13.94 -1.43 -13.11
CA TYR A 36 13.14 -2.14 -14.10
C TYR A 36 12.08 -2.99 -13.42
N GLY A 37 10.86 -2.89 -13.94
CA GLY A 37 9.76 -3.69 -13.47
C GLY A 37 9.35 -3.31 -12.06
N TYR A 38 9.24 -4.28 -11.19
CA TYR A 38 8.50 -4.17 -9.98
C TYR A 38 9.28 -4.75 -8.78
N SER A 39 9.26 -4.01 -7.71
CA SER A 39 9.83 -4.39 -6.43
C SER A 39 8.77 -4.40 -5.33
N ALA A 40 8.79 -5.44 -4.50
CA ALA A 40 7.86 -5.62 -3.41
C ALA A 40 8.54 -5.96 -2.08
N ALA A 41 7.93 -5.50 -1.01
CA ALA A 41 8.25 -5.90 0.35
C ALA A 41 6.98 -6.42 1.04
N LEU A 42 7.12 -7.49 1.82
CA LEU A 42 6.05 -8.13 2.57
C LEU A 42 6.19 -7.81 4.05
N ALA A 43 5.09 -7.44 4.68
CA ALA A 43 5.00 -7.13 6.10
C ALA A 43 4.12 -8.14 6.84
N GLN A 44 3.84 -7.86 8.11
CA GLN A 44 3.00 -8.70 8.95
C GLN A 44 1.55 -8.79 8.46
N LYS A 45 0.81 -9.73 9.03
CA LYS A 45 -0.62 -9.93 8.75
C LYS A 45 -1.45 -8.73 9.17
N ILE A 46 -2.47 -8.43 8.38
CA ILE A 46 -3.44 -7.37 8.66
C ILE A 46 -4.48 -7.91 9.64
N PRO A 47 -4.65 -7.27 10.82
CA PRO A 47 -5.76 -7.59 11.73
C PRO A 47 -7.14 -7.30 11.12
N GLU A 48 -8.17 -7.98 11.59
CA GLU A 48 -9.55 -7.77 11.12
C GLU A 48 -10.07 -6.36 11.41
N GLN A 49 -9.59 -5.77 12.52
CA GLN A 49 -9.91 -4.39 12.90
C GLN A 49 -8.62 -3.66 13.21
N CYS A 50 -8.28 -2.68 12.40
CA CYS A 50 -7.05 -1.90 12.57
C CYS A 50 -7.10 -0.57 11.82
N CYS A 51 -6.15 0.30 12.18
CA CYS A 51 -5.79 1.45 11.40
C CYS A 51 -4.32 1.33 10.97
N ILE A 52 -4.07 1.30 9.68
CA ILE A 52 -2.71 1.32 9.12
C ILE A 52 -2.37 2.77 8.79
N ARG A 53 -1.25 3.25 9.34
CA ARG A 53 -0.71 4.57 9.00
C ARG A 53 0.68 4.40 8.41
N ALA A 54 0.97 5.21 7.41
CA ALA A 54 2.30 5.31 6.80
C ALA A 54 2.42 6.64 6.05
N THR A 55 3.64 7.12 5.89
CA THR A 55 3.95 8.21 4.98
C THR A 55 4.68 7.65 3.77
N LEU A 56 4.13 7.87 2.59
CA LEU A 56 4.74 7.48 1.33
C LEU A 56 5.36 8.70 0.64
N LYS A 57 6.56 8.53 0.13
CA LYS A 57 7.25 9.51 -0.70
C LYS A 57 7.85 8.78 -1.90
N TYR A 58 7.64 9.33 -3.09
CA TYR A 58 8.27 8.80 -4.29
C TYR A 58 9.19 9.84 -4.95
N THR A 59 10.21 9.34 -5.63
CA THR A 59 11.10 10.16 -6.46
C THR A 59 11.38 9.44 -7.78
N GLY A 60 11.80 10.19 -8.78
CA GLY A 60 11.87 9.67 -10.14
C GLY A 60 10.50 9.66 -10.80
N GLU A 61 10.29 8.71 -11.69
CA GLU A 61 9.05 8.58 -12.47
C GLU A 61 8.47 7.16 -12.33
N PRO A 62 8.04 6.75 -11.13
CA PRO A 62 7.45 5.44 -10.97
C PRO A 62 6.16 5.34 -11.76
N SER A 63 5.99 4.26 -12.50
CA SER A 63 4.73 3.99 -13.18
C SER A 63 3.59 3.79 -12.18
N ARG A 64 3.92 3.19 -11.02
CA ARG A 64 3.00 2.98 -9.90
C ARG A 64 3.73 2.61 -8.62
N PHE A 65 3.12 2.92 -7.49
CA PHE A 65 3.58 2.51 -6.17
C PHE A 65 2.38 2.40 -5.22
N GLY A 66 2.57 1.84 -4.04
CA GLY A 66 1.52 1.84 -3.03
C GLY A 66 1.55 0.67 -2.06
N LEU A 67 0.35 0.32 -1.59
CA LEU A 67 0.12 -0.76 -0.62
C LEU A 67 -0.53 -1.96 -1.28
N ALA A 68 -0.07 -3.13 -0.87
CA ALA A 68 -0.73 -4.39 -1.17
C ALA A 68 -1.41 -4.90 0.11
N LEU A 69 -2.69 -5.21 0.03
CA LEU A 69 -3.53 -5.59 1.16
C LEU A 69 -3.99 -7.03 1.01
N GLN A 70 -3.95 -7.79 2.12
CA GLN A 70 -4.36 -9.18 2.13
C GLN A 70 -3.63 -10.02 1.08
N VAL A 71 -2.34 -9.75 0.88
CA VAL A 71 -1.52 -10.48 -0.11
C VAL A 71 -0.97 -11.76 0.47
N ASP A 72 -0.77 -12.75 -0.39
CA ASP A 72 -0.09 -13.97 -0.03
C ASP A 72 1.45 -13.79 0.00
N GLU A 73 2.15 -14.83 0.46
CA GLU A 73 3.61 -14.81 0.61
C GLU A 73 4.36 -14.63 -0.71
N LYS A 74 3.72 -14.89 -1.84
CA LYS A 74 4.28 -14.74 -3.19
C LYS A 74 3.87 -13.45 -3.87
N PHE A 75 3.02 -12.66 -3.23
CA PHE A 75 2.46 -11.44 -3.81
C PHE A 75 1.63 -11.71 -5.09
N ASP A 76 1.07 -12.93 -5.21
CA ASP A 76 0.31 -13.35 -6.40
C ASP A 76 -1.15 -12.87 -6.34
N PHE A 77 -1.76 -12.92 -5.16
CA PHE A 77 -3.17 -12.61 -4.96
C PHE A 77 -3.37 -11.65 -3.79
N GLY A 78 -4.25 -10.71 -3.93
CA GLY A 78 -4.61 -9.74 -2.91
C GLY A 78 -5.31 -8.53 -3.50
N TYR A 79 -5.26 -7.41 -2.79
CA TYR A 79 -5.79 -6.13 -3.20
C TYR A 79 -4.68 -5.10 -3.25
N TYR A 80 -4.80 -4.13 -4.14
CA TYR A 80 -3.75 -3.15 -4.37
C TYR A 80 -4.33 -1.75 -4.37
N LEU A 81 -3.80 -0.91 -3.50
CA LEU A 81 -3.96 0.52 -3.52
C LEU A 81 -2.80 1.10 -4.33
N MET A 82 -3.07 1.44 -5.57
CA MET A 82 -2.07 1.86 -6.55
C MET A 82 -2.12 3.35 -6.77
N PHE A 83 -1.05 4.02 -6.45
CA PHE A 83 -0.81 5.41 -6.82
C PHE A 83 -0.15 5.43 -8.19
N GLU A 84 -0.76 6.12 -9.14
CA GLU A 84 -0.28 6.23 -10.52
C GLU A 84 0.00 7.71 -10.86
N PRO A 85 1.26 8.17 -10.70
CA PRO A 85 1.64 9.58 -10.90
C PRO A 85 1.34 10.10 -12.31
N GLU A 86 1.62 9.30 -13.33
CA GLU A 86 1.36 9.67 -14.74
C GLU A 86 -0.10 10.05 -14.99
N PHE A 87 -1.03 9.38 -14.28
CA PHE A 87 -2.46 9.59 -14.45
C PHE A 87 -3.09 10.47 -13.37
N ASN A 88 -2.30 10.93 -12.38
CA ASN A 88 -2.79 11.70 -11.24
C ASN A 88 -4.00 11.04 -10.58
N ARG A 89 -3.86 9.76 -10.21
CA ARG A 89 -4.95 9.00 -9.59
C ARG A 89 -4.45 7.97 -8.60
N ILE A 90 -5.38 7.53 -7.75
CA ILE A 90 -5.27 6.32 -6.96
C ILE A 90 -6.33 5.31 -7.42
N GLN A 91 -5.95 4.05 -7.50
CA GLN A 91 -6.85 2.93 -7.85
C GLN A 91 -6.87 1.88 -6.76
N PHE A 92 -8.02 1.28 -6.55
CA PHE A 92 -8.17 0.02 -5.84
C PHE A 92 -8.41 -1.10 -6.86
N ARG A 93 -7.59 -2.13 -6.79
CA ARG A 93 -7.65 -3.29 -7.68
C ARG A 93 -7.64 -4.58 -6.88
N SER A 94 -8.33 -5.60 -7.36
CA SER A 94 -8.30 -6.96 -6.83
C SER A 94 -7.55 -7.93 -7.74
N GLY A 95 -6.93 -8.95 -7.15
CA GLY A 95 -6.41 -10.12 -7.85
C GLY A 95 -5.22 -9.87 -8.78
N LEU A 96 -4.34 -8.95 -8.47
CA LEU A 96 -3.13 -8.72 -9.27
C LEU A 96 -2.17 -9.88 -9.08
N ARG A 97 -2.00 -10.68 -10.11
CA ARG A 97 -0.92 -11.65 -10.20
C ARG A 97 0.27 -10.99 -10.87
N MET A 98 1.38 -10.89 -10.14
CA MET A 98 2.59 -10.30 -10.67
C MET A 98 3.56 -11.42 -11.05
N TYR A 99 3.82 -11.57 -12.34
CA TYR A 99 4.78 -12.55 -12.84
C TYR A 99 6.15 -11.93 -13.08
N GLU A 100 7.19 -12.60 -12.62
CA GLU A 100 8.60 -12.17 -12.74
C GLU A 100 9.16 -12.15 -14.17
N GLN A 101 8.52 -12.71 -15.14
CA GLN A 101 9.09 -12.83 -16.49
C GLN A 101 8.13 -12.30 -17.53
N GLY A 102 8.14 -10.99 -17.79
CA GLY A 102 7.53 -10.40 -18.99
C GLY A 102 6.08 -10.83 -19.21
N GLY A 103 5.51 -11.48 -18.22
CA GLY A 103 4.18 -12.01 -18.22
C GLY A 103 3.21 -10.85 -18.20
N GLN A 104 2.20 -10.95 -19.00
CA GLN A 104 1.12 -10.00 -19.06
C GLN A 104 0.57 -9.81 -17.66
N MET A 105 0.70 -8.60 -17.14
CA MET A 105 -0.14 -8.15 -16.04
C MET A 105 -1.59 -8.27 -16.53
N PHE A 106 -2.29 -9.28 -16.06
CA PHE A 106 -3.72 -9.27 -16.24
C PHE A 106 -4.29 -8.19 -15.32
N PRO A 107 -4.81 -7.11 -15.87
CA PRO A 107 -5.52 -6.13 -15.08
C PRO A 107 -6.80 -6.79 -14.62
N TYR A 108 -6.76 -7.39 -13.45
CA TYR A 108 -8.00 -7.67 -12.77
C TYR A 108 -8.68 -6.34 -12.48
N ALA A 109 -9.99 -6.36 -12.49
CA ALA A 109 -10.84 -5.20 -12.53
C ALA A 109 -10.33 -4.06 -11.65
N VAL A 110 -10.18 -2.89 -12.24
CA VAL A 110 -10.20 -1.66 -11.48
C VAL A 110 -11.56 -1.59 -10.81
N GLU A 111 -11.60 -1.85 -9.51
CA GLU A 111 -12.86 -1.82 -8.78
C GLU A 111 -13.26 -0.38 -8.47
N MET A 112 -12.27 0.48 -8.26
CA MET A 112 -12.49 1.89 -7.96
C MET A 112 -11.26 2.74 -8.31
N GLU A 113 -11.50 3.96 -8.72
CA GLU A 113 -10.45 4.97 -8.88
C GLU A 113 -10.91 6.33 -8.38
N ARG A 114 -9.94 7.18 -7.99
CA ARG A 114 -10.15 8.57 -7.62
C ARG A 114 -9.01 9.44 -8.17
N PRO A 115 -9.33 10.65 -8.65
CA PRO A 115 -8.31 11.64 -8.94
C PRO A 115 -7.52 11.98 -7.67
N LEU A 116 -6.22 12.03 -7.82
CA LEU A 116 -5.30 12.45 -6.77
C LEU A 116 -4.07 13.05 -7.43
N THR A 117 -3.85 14.34 -7.27
CA THR A 117 -2.64 14.98 -7.80
C THR A 117 -1.42 14.45 -7.07
N LEU A 118 -0.50 13.87 -7.82
CA LEU A 118 0.72 13.27 -7.32
C LEU A 118 1.93 14.06 -7.82
N GLU A 119 2.73 14.54 -6.88
CA GLU A 119 3.93 15.32 -7.13
C GLU A 119 5.15 14.56 -6.62
N THR A 120 6.20 14.49 -7.43
CA THR A 120 7.46 13.87 -7.00
C THR A 120 8.06 14.61 -5.81
N ASP A 121 8.77 13.88 -4.96
CA ASP A 121 9.44 14.38 -3.75
C ASP A 121 8.51 14.93 -2.65
N LYS A 122 7.20 14.76 -2.80
CA LYS A 122 6.20 15.12 -1.81
C LYS A 122 5.81 13.93 -0.94
N GLU A 123 5.55 14.19 0.32
CA GLU A 123 5.07 13.20 1.28
C GLU A 123 3.54 13.09 1.24
N TYR A 124 3.05 11.85 1.30
CA TYR A 124 1.63 11.51 1.33
C TYR A 124 1.35 10.70 2.59
N GLU A 125 0.69 11.32 3.56
CA GLU A 125 0.25 10.67 4.78
C GLU A 125 -0.97 9.80 4.50
N LEU A 126 -0.87 8.52 4.82
CA LEU A 126 -1.95 7.56 4.66
C LEU A 126 -2.53 7.17 6.02
N ALA A 127 -3.86 7.10 6.09
CA ALA A 127 -4.59 6.47 7.16
C ALA A 127 -5.64 5.53 6.56
N LEU A 128 -5.42 4.23 6.69
CA LEU A 128 -6.30 3.18 6.19
C LEU A 128 -6.99 2.49 7.36
N TYR A 129 -8.27 2.74 7.53
CA TYR A 129 -9.12 2.09 8.51
C TYR A 129 -9.73 0.83 7.92
N ILE A 130 -9.56 -0.28 8.61
CA ILE A 130 -10.10 -1.59 8.21
C ILE A 130 -11.00 -2.10 9.33
N GLN A 131 -12.19 -2.54 8.95
CA GLN A 131 -13.12 -3.27 9.80
C GLN A 131 -13.73 -4.43 9.00
N ASP A 132 -13.29 -5.63 9.31
CA ASP A 132 -13.64 -6.85 8.56
C ASP A 132 -13.31 -6.72 7.06
N THR A 133 -14.35 -6.62 6.24
CA THR A 133 -14.24 -6.48 4.79
C THR A 133 -14.27 -5.04 4.30
N ILE A 134 -14.59 -4.09 5.17
CA ILE A 134 -14.73 -2.68 4.81
C ILE A 134 -13.41 -1.96 5.10
N ALA A 135 -12.98 -1.14 4.16
CA ALA A 135 -11.85 -0.27 4.34
C ALA A 135 -12.15 1.16 3.87
N VAL A 136 -11.58 2.14 4.57
CA VAL A 136 -11.65 3.54 4.20
C VAL A 136 -10.24 4.13 4.23
N LEU A 137 -9.80 4.64 3.09
CA LEU A 137 -8.52 5.30 2.95
C LEU A 137 -8.68 6.82 3.03
N TYR A 138 -7.78 7.44 3.78
CA TYR A 138 -7.53 8.88 3.77
C TYR A 138 -6.10 9.14 3.31
N VAL A 139 -5.92 10.11 2.44
CA VAL A 139 -4.62 10.63 2.03
C VAL A 139 -4.55 12.09 2.44
N ASN A 140 -3.53 12.49 3.20
CA ASN A 140 -3.35 13.86 3.72
C ASN A 140 -4.58 14.41 4.48
N ASN A 141 -5.25 13.55 5.25
CA ASN A 141 -6.50 13.84 5.97
C ASN A 141 -7.75 14.12 5.10
N ASP A 142 -7.65 14.00 3.79
CA ASP A 142 -8.80 14.03 2.88
C ASP A 142 -9.29 12.61 2.61
N VAL A 143 -10.60 12.47 2.38
CA VAL A 143 -11.17 11.17 2.01
C VAL A 143 -10.80 10.85 0.59
N ALA A 144 -10.01 9.81 0.40
CA ALA A 144 -9.74 9.28 -0.93
C ALA A 144 -10.90 8.40 -1.39
N PHE A 145 -11.18 7.30 -0.68
CA PHE A 145 -12.32 6.43 -0.97
C PHE A 145 -12.49 5.29 0.04
N GLY A 146 -13.72 4.73 0.08
CA GLY A 146 -14.03 3.48 0.78
C GLY A 146 -14.19 2.32 -0.21
N PHE A 147 -13.80 1.13 0.20
CA PHE A 147 -13.86 -0.09 -0.62
C PHE A 147 -14.09 -1.33 0.24
N ARG A 148 -14.29 -2.49 -0.40
CA ARG A 148 -14.46 -3.78 0.27
C ARG A 148 -13.47 -4.81 -0.20
N MET A 149 -12.98 -5.61 0.75
CA MET A 149 -12.09 -6.75 0.53
C MET A 149 -12.81 -8.03 0.97
N TYR A 150 -13.52 -8.66 0.05
CA TYR A 150 -14.35 -9.83 0.35
C TYR A 150 -13.57 -11.13 0.60
N ASN A 151 -12.34 -11.18 0.10
CA ASN A 151 -11.52 -12.39 0.11
C ASN A 151 -10.18 -12.12 0.79
N TYR A 152 -9.45 -13.21 1.08
CA TYR A 152 -8.05 -13.19 1.53
C TYR A 152 -7.81 -12.58 2.91
N GLN A 153 -8.81 -12.51 3.79
CA GLN A 153 -8.66 -11.98 5.14
C GLN A 153 -7.58 -12.71 5.95
N GLY A 154 -6.90 -11.97 6.81
CA GLY A 154 -5.81 -12.49 7.65
C GLY A 154 -4.51 -12.75 6.91
N ARG A 155 -4.35 -12.22 5.70
CA ARG A 155 -3.09 -12.21 4.95
C ARG A 155 -2.29 -10.94 5.22
N SER A 156 -1.18 -10.80 4.55
CA SER A 156 -0.18 -9.79 4.84
C SER A 156 -0.45 -8.44 4.19
N LEU A 157 0.14 -7.42 4.80
CA LEU A 157 0.37 -6.12 4.21
C LEU A 157 1.64 -6.18 3.36
N GLY A 158 1.72 -5.40 2.30
CA GLY A 158 2.93 -5.21 1.53
C GLY A 158 3.06 -3.80 0.99
N PHE A 159 4.26 -3.49 0.53
CA PHE A 159 4.58 -2.26 -0.19
C PHE A 159 5.16 -2.61 -1.55
N PHE A 160 4.94 -1.78 -2.53
CA PHE A 160 5.48 -2.01 -3.88
C PHE A 160 5.77 -0.71 -4.62
N VAL A 161 6.69 -0.80 -5.54
CA VAL A 161 7.03 0.26 -6.50
C VAL A 161 7.42 -0.36 -7.84
N SER A 162 7.02 0.27 -8.92
CA SER A 162 7.40 -0.10 -10.29
C SER A 162 8.05 1.10 -10.97
N GLU A 163 9.32 0.93 -11.35
CA GLU A 163 10.11 1.93 -12.10
C GLU A 163 10.20 3.27 -11.38
N GLY A 164 11.14 3.40 -10.46
CA GLY A 164 11.35 4.61 -9.65
C GLY A 164 11.71 4.29 -8.22
N ASN A 165 11.60 5.28 -7.35
CA ASN A 165 11.95 5.13 -5.95
C ASN A 165 10.73 5.31 -5.05
N LEU A 166 10.62 4.49 -4.03
CA LEU A 166 9.64 4.61 -2.97
C LEU A 166 10.35 4.64 -1.62
N GLU A 167 9.95 5.57 -0.78
CA GLU A 167 10.28 5.62 0.64
C GLU A 167 8.97 5.51 1.45
N VAL A 168 8.95 4.60 2.40
CA VAL A 168 7.85 4.39 3.35
C VAL A 168 8.37 4.75 4.73
N LYS A 169 7.74 5.72 5.40
CA LYS A 169 8.14 6.20 6.74
C LYS A 169 7.02 5.98 7.74
N ASP A 170 7.42 5.86 9.00
CA ASP A 170 6.53 5.87 10.17
C ASP A 170 5.34 4.90 10.01
N ALA A 171 5.61 3.75 9.40
CA ALA A 171 4.58 2.77 9.12
C ALA A 171 4.20 2.01 10.39
N VAL A 172 2.93 2.10 10.79
CA VAL A 172 2.39 1.46 11.99
C VAL A 172 1.03 0.81 11.74
N ILE A 173 0.76 -0.29 12.44
CA ILE A 173 -0.58 -0.86 12.58
C ILE A 173 -1.07 -0.55 14.00
N MET A 174 -2.25 0.03 14.07
CA MET A 174 -2.91 0.39 15.32
C MET A 174 -4.13 -0.51 15.51
N THR A 175 -4.28 -1.07 16.72
CA THR A 175 -5.40 -1.92 17.12
C THR A 175 -6.04 -1.40 18.42
N GLU A 176 -7.21 -1.93 18.79
CA GLU A 176 -7.89 -1.66 20.06
C GLU A 176 -7.08 -2.14 21.28
#